data_1fd080cf75de0101046bb59ceff6d02b
#
_entry.id   1fd080cf75de0101046bb59ceff6d02b
#
_cell.length_a   1.000
_cell.length_b   1.000
_cell.length_c   1.000
_cell.angle_alpha   90.00
_cell.angle_beta   90.00
_cell.angle_gamma   90.00
#
_symmetry.space_group_name_H-M   'P 1'
#
loop_
_entity.id
_entity.type
_entity.pdbx_description
1 polymer ?
#
loop_
_entity_poly.entity_id
_entity_poly.type
_entity_poly.pdbx_seq_one_letter_code
_entity_poly.pdbx_strand_id
1 'polypeptide(L)'
;MATVVAFGVVAGVAAGDAGAQVSSKYDASIDSTIADIQAFWTTAMPAVYGQQYEAIPTDRIYPYSQANPPPNCEDGGQTKAPYEQVAGNAFYCSNGDFVAYDEQGLLPKLRDNFGEFAVGLVFAHELGHAVQARVGYNPPSTVYFEQQADCFAGAWAQHVADSNDSNVHLARSDLDTALAGLLTLSDPSGIDGSQDGAHGNGFDRVSAFQDGYEGGAKVCADYQNNPPSVTETGYTSSQDQASGGNLPLDQMTATVTQSLDRYWGSQSSKLTAPTVTAGRVDAAGGTDGGVLTDGVVYDPSTNTVRYDTATLQNAHDSIGDFAGGLLLATAWSSAVEHQLGVQLGTDTARRGAECLAGAWAADSASSLSPGDLDEAVTVLVSAGQGNADRGTAFDRVAAFRDGFRNGPSQCVQSS
;
A
#
# COMPACT_ATOMS: atom_id res chain seq x y z
N MET A 1 19.17 17.58 -9.74
CA MET A 1 18.82 16.47 -10.65
C MET A 1 17.31 16.50 -10.78
N ALA A 2 16.77 16.59 -12.01
CA ALA A 2 15.33 16.53 -12.21
C ALA A 2 14.95 15.06 -12.19
N THR A 3 14.28 14.60 -11.15
CA THR A 3 13.76 13.23 -11.09
C THR A 3 12.46 13.22 -11.87
N VAL A 4 12.48 12.69 -13.08
CA VAL A 4 11.28 12.30 -13.82
C VAL A 4 10.95 10.91 -13.34
N VAL A 5 9.92 10.81 -12.53
CA VAL A 5 9.44 9.55 -11.96
C VAL A 5 8.43 8.96 -12.94
N ALA A 6 8.77 7.85 -13.58
CA ALA A 6 7.91 7.17 -14.55
C ALA A 6 7.15 6.01 -13.89
N PHE A 7 5.83 6.09 -13.85
CA PHE A 7 4.96 4.99 -13.42
C PHE A 7 4.88 3.93 -14.53
N GLY A 8 5.48 2.77 -14.31
CA GLY A 8 5.41 1.64 -15.22
C GLY A 8 4.07 0.91 -15.11
N VAL A 9 3.14 1.19 -16.03
CA VAL A 9 1.86 0.44 -16.10
C VAL A 9 2.05 -0.83 -16.91
N VAL A 10 1.84 -1.99 -16.31
CA VAL A 10 1.81 -3.29 -17.00
C VAL A 10 0.66 -3.29 -18.04
N ALA A 11 1.01 -3.51 -19.31
CA ALA A 11 0.10 -3.47 -20.43
C ALA A 11 -0.76 -4.74 -20.52
N GLY A 12 -2.05 -4.56 -20.62
CA GLY A 12 -2.95 -5.57 -21.12
C GLY A 12 -4.43 -5.30 -20.86
N VAL A 13 -5.09 -4.59 -21.75
CA VAL A 13 -6.42 -4.91 -22.36
C VAL A 13 -6.71 -3.83 -23.42
N ALA A 14 -7.23 -4.28 -24.58
CA ALA A 14 -7.52 -3.43 -25.73
C ALA A 14 -8.70 -2.48 -25.49
N ALA A 15 -8.50 -1.20 -25.84
CA ALA A 15 -9.52 -0.16 -25.77
C ALA A 15 -10.42 -0.16 -27.02
N GLY A 16 -11.74 -0.13 -26.76
CA GLY A 16 -12.74 0.22 -27.77
C GLY A 16 -13.01 1.73 -27.75
N ASP A 17 -13.10 2.33 -28.92
CA ASP A 17 -13.37 3.75 -29.15
C ASP A 17 -14.69 4.23 -28.52
N ALA A 18 -14.60 5.17 -27.58
CA ALA A 18 -15.68 6.06 -27.15
C ALA A 18 -15.11 7.45 -26.83
N GLY A 19 -14.63 8.12 -27.88
CA GLY A 19 -14.08 9.44 -27.76
C GLY A 19 -15.12 10.55 -27.87
N ALA A 20 -14.92 11.63 -27.14
CA ALA A 20 -15.28 13.02 -27.38
C ALA A 20 -16.34 13.72 -26.52
N GLN A 21 -16.98 13.14 -25.50
CA GLN A 21 -17.85 13.87 -24.56
C GLN A 21 -17.50 13.75 -23.07
N VAL A 22 -16.39 13.14 -22.75
CA VAL A 22 -15.96 12.88 -21.36
C VAL A 22 -15.12 14.04 -20.79
N SER A 23 -14.46 14.83 -21.63
CA SER A 23 -13.45 15.80 -21.21
C SER A 23 -13.98 16.91 -20.28
N SER A 24 -15.12 17.51 -20.55
CA SER A 24 -15.54 18.73 -19.81
C SER A 24 -15.99 18.49 -18.35
N LYS A 25 -16.49 17.28 -18.02
CA LYS A 25 -16.86 16.94 -16.62
C LYS A 25 -15.65 16.51 -15.80
N TYR A 26 -14.65 16.01 -16.49
CA TYR A 26 -13.39 15.59 -15.91
C TYR A 26 -12.51 16.74 -15.50
N ASP A 27 -12.32 17.69 -16.41
CA ASP A 27 -11.45 18.85 -16.19
C ASP A 27 -11.89 19.62 -14.96
N ALA A 28 -13.21 19.79 -14.77
CA ALA A 28 -13.75 20.46 -13.59
C ALA A 28 -13.52 19.69 -12.27
N SER A 29 -13.53 18.35 -12.30
CA SER A 29 -13.26 17.51 -11.13
C SER A 29 -11.76 17.54 -10.76
N ILE A 30 -10.88 17.45 -11.74
CA ILE A 30 -9.43 17.53 -11.57
C ILE A 30 -9.02 18.88 -11.01
N ASP A 31 -9.48 19.97 -11.63
CA ASP A 31 -9.19 21.33 -11.18
C ASP A 31 -9.67 21.56 -9.74
N SER A 32 -10.86 21.06 -9.39
CA SER A 32 -11.40 21.13 -8.04
C SER A 32 -10.55 20.36 -7.04
N THR A 33 -10.08 19.17 -7.40
CA THR A 33 -9.23 18.33 -6.56
C THR A 33 -7.87 18.97 -6.33
N ILE A 34 -7.24 19.49 -7.39
CA ILE A 34 -5.96 20.18 -7.28
C ILE A 34 -6.09 21.46 -6.42
N ALA A 35 -7.17 22.20 -6.58
CA ALA A 35 -7.44 23.39 -5.76
C ALA A 35 -7.63 23.02 -4.28
N ASP A 36 -8.31 21.91 -3.98
CA ASP A 36 -8.50 21.39 -2.62
C ASP A 36 -7.16 21.00 -1.98
N ILE A 37 -6.31 20.23 -2.70
CA ILE A 37 -4.98 19.86 -2.23
C ILE A 37 -4.12 21.10 -1.94
N GLN A 38 -4.15 22.09 -2.80
CA GLN A 38 -3.38 23.33 -2.60
C GLN A 38 -3.94 24.19 -1.45
N ALA A 39 -5.27 24.18 -1.24
CA ALA A 39 -5.89 24.81 -0.07
C ALA A 39 -5.48 24.13 1.24
N PHE A 40 -5.45 22.79 1.26
CA PHE A 40 -4.91 22.02 2.37
C PHE A 40 -3.48 22.46 2.70
N TRP A 41 -2.58 22.53 1.71
CA TRP A 41 -1.20 22.94 1.93
C TRP A 41 -1.03 24.40 2.35
N THR A 42 -1.91 25.28 1.91
CA THR A 42 -1.94 26.69 2.35
C THR A 42 -2.13 26.79 3.87
N THR A 43 -2.83 25.82 4.47
CA THR A 43 -3.06 25.75 5.92
C THR A 43 -1.99 24.88 6.62
N ALA A 44 -1.65 23.73 6.05
CA ALA A 44 -0.78 22.73 6.68
C ALA A 44 0.69 23.17 6.68
N MET A 45 1.20 23.73 5.59
CA MET A 45 2.61 24.06 5.47
C MET A 45 3.10 25.10 6.51
N PRO A 46 2.38 26.21 6.77
CA PRO A 46 2.76 27.13 7.85
C PRO A 46 2.74 26.47 9.22
N ALA A 47 1.79 25.55 9.47
CA ALA A 47 1.66 24.88 10.75
C ALA A 47 2.80 23.87 11.01
N VAL A 48 3.29 23.21 9.96
CA VAL A 48 4.27 22.12 10.07
C VAL A 48 5.70 22.60 9.85
N TYR A 49 5.90 23.47 8.86
CA TYR A 49 7.24 23.95 8.47
C TYR A 49 7.52 25.41 8.81
N GLY A 50 6.52 26.15 9.28
CA GLY A 50 6.65 27.59 9.54
C GLY A 50 6.83 28.44 8.29
N GLN A 51 6.55 27.90 7.11
CA GLN A 51 6.70 28.54 5.80
C GLN A 51 5.35 28.66 5.10
N GLN A 52 5.17 29.70 4.30
CA GLN A 52 3.97 29.84 3.47
C GLN A 52 4.05 28.89 2.27
N TYR A 53 2.92 28.28 1.91
CA TYR A 53 2.83 27.47 0.69
C TYR A 53 2.68 28.35 -0.53
N GLU A 54 3.57 28.20 -1.50
CA GLU A 54 3.47 28.81 -2.81
C GLU A 54 2.77 27.84 -3.76
N ALA A 55 1.50 28.12 -4.06
CA ALA A 55 0.69 27.28 -4.93
C ALA A 55 1.24 27.26 -6.36
N ILE A 56 1.14 26.11 -7.02
CA ILE A 56 1.44 25.99 -8.46
C ILE A 56 0.28 26.66 -9.22
N PRO A 57 0.56 27.68 -10.06
CA PRO A 57 -0.48 28.32 -10.86
C PRO A 57 -1.13 27.33 -11.84
N THR A 58 -2.41 27.53 -12.15
CA THR A 58 -3.17 26.63 -13.02
C THR A 58 -2.60 26.53 -14.45
N ASP A 59 -1.95 27.58 -14.94
CA ASP A 59 -1.25 27.60 -16.23
C ASP A 59 0.09 26.83 -16.21
N ARG A 60 0.49 26.27 -15.05
CA ARG A 60 1.62 25.37 -14.87
C ARG A 60 1.19 23.94 -14.50
N ILE A 61 -0.07 23.62 -14.73
CA ILE A 61 -0.60 22.25 -14.58
C ILE A 61 -1.00 21.78 -15.97
N TYR A 62 -0.23 20.81 -16.50
CA TYR A 62 -0.27 20.44 -17.91
C TYR A 62 -0.91 19.07 -18.11
N PRO A 63 -2.19 19.01 -18.55
CA PRO A 63 -2.69 17.77 -19.16
C PRO A 63 -1.92 17.52 -20.45
N TYR A 64 -1.48 16.28 -20.65
CA TYR A 64 -0.76 15.90 -21.86
C TYR A 64 -1.27 14.60 -22.47
N SER A 65 -0.95 14.44 -23.73
CA SER A 65 -1.26 13.26 -24.52
C SER A 65 -0.22 13.10 -25.63
N GLN A 66 -0.32 12.02 -26.40
CA GLN A 66 0.57 11.84 -27.55
C GLN A 66 0.47 12.99 -28.57
N ALA A 67 -0.73 13.56 -28.75
CA ALA A 67 -0.94 14.69 -29.64
C ALA A 67 -0.43 16.03 -29.08
N ASN A 68 -0.34 16.14 -27.75
CA ASN A 68 0.14 17.33 -27.06
C ASN A 68 1.11 16.92 -25.93
N PRO A 69 2.37 16.62 -26.24
CA PRO A 69 3.36 16.20 -25.24
C PRO A 69 3.62 17.28 -24.18
N PRO A 70 4.03 16.89 -22.94
CA PRO A 70 4.23 17.83 -21.84
C PRO A 70 5.48 18.69 -22.02
N PRO A 71 5.65 19.76 -21.23
CA PRO A 71 6.92 20.45 -21.11
C PRO A 71 8.04 19.51 -20.64
N ASN A 72 9.24 19.68 -21.16
CA ASN A 72 10.40 18.89 -20.76
C ASN A 72 10.96 19.37 -19.42
N CYS A 73 11.01 18.50 -18.43
CA CYS A 73 11.51 18.86 -17.12
C CYS A 73 13.02 19.14 -17.10
N GLU A 74 13.81 18.49 -17.95
CA GLU A 74 15.26 18.66 -17.98
C GLU A 74 15.70 20.08 -18.28
N ASP A 75 14.94 20.78 -19.09
CA ASP A 75 15.22 22.19 -19.48
C ASP A 75 14.31 23.22 -18.80
N GLY A 76 13.55 22.80 -17.79
CA GLY A 76 12.60 23.66 -17.07
C GLY A 76 11.37 24.04 -17.88
N GLY A 77 10.97 23.20 -18.84
CA GLY A 77 9.78 23.37 -19.65
C GLY A 77 9.96 24.21 -20.92
N GLN A 78 11.20 24.46 -21.34
CA GLN A 78 11.47 25.28 -22.54
C GLN A 78 11.16 24.53 -23.85
N THR A 79 11.30 23.20 -23.84
CA THR A 79 10.91 22.34 -24.95
C THR A 79 9.83 21.36 -24.54
N LYS A 80 9.42 20.45 -25.45
CA LYS A 80 8.50 19.35 -25.15
C LYS A 80 9.24 18.06 -24.94
N ALA A 81 8.86 17.29 -23.92
CA ALA A 81 9.35 15.93 -23.72
C ALA A 81 8.73 14.99 -24.76
N PRO A 82 9.48 13.99 -25.28
CA PRO A 82 8.87 12.93 -26.09
C PRO A 82 7.80 12.16 -25.28
N TYR A 83 6.59 12.03 -25.85
CA TYR A 83 5.48 11.36 -25.17
C TYR A 83 5.83 9.95 -24.68
N GLU A 84 6.59 9.19 -25.48
CA GLU A 84 6.98 7.81 -25.18
C GLU A 84 7.82 7.67 -23.89
N GLN A 85 8.47 8.75 -23.48
CA GLN A 85 9.27 8.77 -22.22
C GLN A 85 8.43 9.00 -20.98
N VAL A 86 7.22 9.53 -21.14
CA VAL A 86 6.34 9.94 -20.05
C VAL A 86 4.94 9.34 -20.15
N ALA A 87 4.69 8.48 -21.15
CA ALA A 87 3.39 7.87 -21.38
C ALA A 87 2.88 7.10 -20.16
N GLY A 88 1.64 7.36 -19.76
CA GLY A 88 1.01 6.71 -18.61
C GLY A 88 1.49 7.24 -17.26
N ASN A 89 2.04 8.46 -17.20
CA ASN A 89 2.65 9.03 -16.00
C ASN A 89 1.98 10.35 -15.57
N ALA A 90 2.18 10.70 -14.29
CA ALA A 90 2.04 12.04 -13.77
C ALA A 90 3.34 12.40 -13.06
N PHE A 91 3.74 13.67 -13.05
CA PHE A 91 4.97 14.09 -12.37
C PHE A 91 4.97 15.57 -12.00
N TYR A 92 5.62 15.87 -10.89
CA TYR A 92 6.05 17.22 -10.55
C TYR A 92 7.46 17.48 -11.07
N CYS A 93 7.65 18.61 -11.75
CA CYS A 93 8.94 19.06 -12.23
C CYS A 93 9.51 20.18 -11.35
N SER A 94 10.52 19.88 -10.55
CA SER A 94 11.14 20.88 -9.68
C SER A 94 11.94 21.95 -10.45
N ASN A 95 12.51 21.62 -11.61
CA ASN A 95 13.29 22.57 -12.43
C ASN A 95 12.42 23.62 -13.10
N GLY A 96 11.15 23.28 -13.38
CA GLY A 96 10.18 24.19 -14.02
C GLY A 96 9.04 24.61 -13.10
N ASP A 97 8.95 24.08 -11.89
CA ASP A 97 7.86 24.25 -10.92
C ASP A 97 6.48 24.05 -11.56
N PHE A 98 6.27 22.87 -12.15
CA PHE A 98 5.01 22.51 -12.79
C PHE A 98 4.63 21.04 -12.52
N VAL A 99 3.34 20.74 -12.65
CA VAL A 99 2.81 19.36 -12.67
C VAL A 99 2.37 19.02 -14.09
N ALA A 100 2.67 17.82 -14.55
CA ALA A 100 2.14 17.28 -15.80
C ALA A 100 1.55 15.90 -15.59
N TYR A 101 0.47 15.55 -16.33
CA TYR A 101 -0.21 14.27 -16.19
C TYR A 101 -0.78 13.78 -17.52
N ASP A 102 -0.69 12.47 -17.76
CA ASP A 102 -1.25 11.84 -18.97
C ASP A 102 -2.76 11.69 -18.83
N GLU A 103 -3.49 12.62 -19.44
CA GLU A 103 -4.95 12.68 -19.43
C GLU A 103 -5.63 11.53 -20.16
N GLN A 104 -4.93 10.86 -21.09
CA GLN A 104 -5.47 9.77 -21.92
C GLN A 104 -4.94 8.40 -21.53
N GLY A 105 -3.70 8.31 -21.07
CA GLY A 105 -3.05 7.07 -20.74
C GLY A 105 -3.17 6.65 -19.27
N LEU A 106 -3.04 7.60 -18.33
CA LEU A 106 -3.03 7.34 -16.89
C LEU A 106 -4.40 7.49 -16.25
N LEU A 107 -4.99 8.70 -16.32
CA LEU A 107 -6.16 9.03 -15.51
C LEU A 107 -7.38 8.15 -15.77
N PRO A 108 -7.72 7.80 -17.04
CA PRO A 108 -8.84 6.89 -17.28
C PRO A 108 -8.65 5.51 -16.63
N LYS A 109 -7.41 4.98 -16.69
CA LYS A 109 -7.10 3.67 -16.10
C LYS A 109 -7.20 3.69 -14.58
N LEU A 110 -6.68 4.74 -13.92
CA LEU A 110 -6.78 4.89 -12.48
C LEU A 110 -8.24 4.93 -12.04
N ARG A 111 -9.03 5.75 -12.71
CA ARG A 111 -10.44 5.89 -12.38
C ARG A 111 -11.23 4.63 -12.60
N ASP A 112 -11.06 3.98 -13.76
CA ASP A 112 -11.84 2.80 -14.14
C ASP A 112 -11.52 1.60 -13.24
N ASN A 113 -10.29 1.52 -12.73
CA ASN A 113 -9.86 0.43 -11.85
C ASN A 113 -9.99 0.76 -10.35
N PHE A 114 -9.79 2.03 -9.94
CA PHE A 114 -9.66 2.41 -8.53
C PHE A 114 -10.56 3.58 -8.11
N GLY A 115 -11.37 4.11 -9.01
CA GLY A 115 -12.28 5.23 -8.73
C GLY A 115 -11.65 6.62 -8.81
N GLU A 116 -12.50 7.64 -8.65
CA GLU A 116 -12.08 9.06 -8.77
C GLU A 116 -11.09 9.47 -7.67
N PHE A 117 -11.21 8.90 -6.48
CA PHE A 117 -10.32 9.24 -5.37
C PHE A 117 -8.86 8.86 -5.65
N ALA A 118 -8.63 7.75 -6.34
CA ALA A 118 -7.29 7.33 -6.74
C ALA A 118 -6.61 8.34 -7.69
N VAL A 119 -7.37 9.02 -8.54
CA VAL A 119 -6.87 10.13 -9.36
C VAL A 119 -6.44 11.29 -8.46
N GLY A 120 -7.24 11.63 -7.45
CA GLY A 120 -6.91 12.68 -6.46
C GLY A 120 -5.63 12.37 -5.70
N LEU A 121 -5.40 11.10 -5.34
CA LEU A 121 -4.19 10.68 -4.63
C LEU A 121 -2.92 10.89 -5.46
N VAL A 122 -2.96 10.63 -6.76
CA VAL A 122 -1.82 10.91 -7.64
C VAL A 122 -1.49 12.40 -7.62
N PHE A 123 -2.49 13.29 -7.72
CA PHE A 123 -2.22 14.73 -7.61
C PHE A 123 -1.74 15.14 -6.22
N ALA A 124 -2.25 14.52 -5.16
CA ALA A 124 -1.78 14.80 -3.80
C ALA A 124 -0.32 14.36 -3.60
N HIS A 125 0.08 13.25 -4.19
CA HIS A 125 1.46 12.77 -4.24
C HIS A 125 2.36 13.76 -5.01
N GLU A 126 1.98 14.14 -6.24
CA GLU A 126 2.78 15.05 -7.06
C GLU A 126 2.93 16.45 -6.42
N LEU A 127 1.85 16.95 -5.83
CA LEU A 127 1.91 18.21 -5.07
C LEU A 127 2.68 18.04 -3.75
N GLY A 128 2.80 16.84 -3.23
CA GLY A 128 3.72 16.48 -2.15
C GLY A 128 5.18 16.70 -2.55
N HIS A 129 5.58 16.32 -3.76
CA HIS A 129 6.91 16.65 -4.30
C HIS A 129 7.12 18.17 -4.44
N ALA A 130 6.08 18.92 -4.78
CA ALA A 130 6.16 20.38 -4.79
C ALA A 130 6.43 20.93 -3.37
N VAL A 131 5.80 20.37 -2.32
CA VAL A 131 6.09 20.72 -0.93
C VAL A 131 7.55 20.42 -0.57
N GLN A 132 8.05 19.23 -0.93
CA GLN A 132 9.45 18.84 -0.71
C GLN A 132 10.43 19.83 -1.34
N ALA A 133 10.17 20.26 -2.58
CA ALA A 133 10.99 21.25 -3.26
C ALA A 133 11.02 22.59 -2.51
N ARG A 134 9.86 23.03 -1.98
CA ARG A 134 9.73 24.29 -1.24
C ARG A 134 10.45 24.27 0.11
N VAL A 135 10.49 23.11 0.78
CA VAL A 135 11.18 22.95 2.07
C VAL A 135 12.64 22.54 1.90
N GLY A 136 13.10 22.29 0.67
CA GLY A 136 14.48 21.88 0.39
C GLY A 136 14.81 20.48 0.91
N TYR A 137 13.83 19.55 0.91
CA TYR A 137 14.08 18.16 1.30
C TYR A 137 15.04 17.50 0.31
N ASN A 138 16.09 16.87 0.83
CA ASN A 138 17.13 16.23 0.02
C ASN A 138 17.61 14.94 0.71
N PRO A 139 16.84 13.87 0.66
CA PRO A 139 17.19 12.59 1.27
C PRO A 139 18.28 11.84 0.48
N PRO A 140 18.88 10.79 1.07
CA PRO A 140 19.96 10.03 0.45
C PRO A 140 19.52 9.16 -0.74
N SER A 141 18.23 8.84 -0.89
CA SER A 141 17.70 8.06 -2.02
C SER A 141 16.30 8.53 -2.41
N THR A 142 15.88 8.20 -3.64
CA THR A 142 14.57 8.57 -4.20
C THR A 142 13.42 7.96 -3.42
N VAL A 143 13.54 6.76 -2.91
CA VAL A 143 12.48 6.08 -2.13
C VAL A 143 11.99 6.92 -0.94
N TYR A 144 12.87 7.68 -0.29
CA TYR A 144 12.43 8.56 0.79
C TYR A 144 11.64 9.78 0.32
N PHE A 145 11.90 10.26 -0.92
CA PHE A 145 11.04 11.27 -1.53
C PHE A 145 9.64 10.72 -1.77
N GLU A 146 9.59 9.50 -2.33
CA GLU A 146 8.34 8.82 -2.66
C GLU A 146 7.51 8.51 -1.41
N GLN A 147 8.13 7.92 -0.41
CA GLN A 147 7.45 7.63 0.86
C GLN A 147 6.90 8.89 1.53
N GLN A 148 7.65 10.00 1.51
CA GLN A 148 7.13 11.24 2.07
C GLN A 148 6.01 11.82 1.23
N ALA A 149 6.05 11.72 -0.10
CA ALA A 149 4.97 12.17 -0.97
C ALA A 149 3.69 11.31 -0.79
N ASP A 150 3.83 9.98 -0.63
CA ASP A 150 2.73 9.09 -0.28
C ASP A 150 2.15 9.43 1.10
N CYS A 151 3.00 9.74 2.09
CA CYS A 151 2.55 10.23 3.38
C CYS A 151 1.75 11.54 3.28
N PHE A 152 2.21 12.48 2.48
CA PHE A 152 1.49 13.73 2.23
C PHE A 152 0.13 13.49 1.54
N ALA A 153 0.06 12.52 0.62
CA ALA A 153 -1.20 12.10 0.02
C ALA A 153 -2.16 11.52 1.08
N GLY A 154 -1.63 10.74 2.01
CA GLY A 154 -2.39 10.23 3.16
C GLY A 154 -2.90 11.35 4.08
N ALA A 155 -2.07 12.35 4.37
CA ALA A 155 -2.46 13.50 5.18
C ALA A 155 -3.56 14.35 4.53
N TRP A 156 -3.52 14.50 3.20
CA TRP A 156 -4.63 15.12 2.47
C TRP A 156 -5.89 14.26 2.50
N ALA A 157 -5.77 12.94 2.35
CA ALA A 157 -6.90 12.02 2.46
C ALA A 157 -7.59 12.10 3.83
N GLN A 158 -6.82 12.22 4.93
CA GLN A 158 -7.37 12.48 6.26
C GLN A 158 -8.13 13.80 6.31
N HIS A 159 -7.54 14.87 5.76
CA HIS A 159 -8.20 16.16 5.71
C HIS A 159 -9.54 16.08 4.97
N VAL A 160 -9.61 15.38 3.85
CA VAL A 160 -10.86 15.16 3.09
C VAL A 160 -11.89 14.39 3.93
N ALA A 161 -11.44 13.35 4.66
CA ALA A 161 -12.31 12.55 5.52
C ALA A 161 -12.92 13.35 6.68
N ASP A 162 -12.14 14.26 7.26
CA ASP A 162 -12.52 15.03 8.46
C ASP A 162 -13.19 16.36 8.13
N SER A 163 -13.06 16.86 6.89
CA SER A 163 -13.52 18.18 6.49
C SER A 163 -14.94 18.17 5.92
N ASN A 164 -15.77 19.11 6.39
CA ASN A 164 -17.03 19.42 5.73
C ASN A 164 -16.86 20.45 4.60
N ASP A 165 -15.67 21.03 4.45
CA ASP A 165 -15.36 22.12 3.52
C ASP A 165 -14.65 21.62 2.26
N SER A 166 -14.22 20.33 2.20
CA SER A 166 -13.64 19.74 1.02
C SER A 166 -14.69 19.54 -0.08
N ASN A 167 -14.33 19.89 -1.31
CA ASN A 167 -15.13 19.61 -2.50
C ASN A 167 -14.93 18.18 -3.03
N VAL A 168 -14.03 17.43 -2.39
CA VAL A 168 -13.74 16.03 -2.70
C VAL A 168 -14.47 15.14 -1.71
N HIS A 169 -15.10 14.09 -2.21
CA HIS A 169 -15.74 13.08 -1.37
C HIS A 169 -14.85 11.87 -1.19
N LEU A 170 -14.71 11.43 0.06
CA LEU A 170 -14.02 10.22 0.44
C LEU A 170 -15.00 9.27 1.16
N ALA A 171 -15.33 8.16 0.54
CA ALA A 171 -15.98 7.05 1.21
C ALA A 171 -14.91 6.10 1.80
N ARG A 172 -15.28 5.33 2.83
CA ARG A 172 -14.35 4.38 3.44
C ARG A 172 -13.82 3.32 2.47
N SER A 173 -14.67 2.91 1.52
CA SER A 173 -14.29 2.02 0.41
C SER A 173 -13.25 2.62 -0.54
N ASP A 174 -13.15 3.95 -0.61
CA ASP A 174 -12.18 4.61 -1.48
C ASP A 174 -10.77 4.48 -0.90
N LEU A 175 -10.62 4.36 0.42
CA LEU A 175 -9.33 4.04 1.05
C LEU A 175 -8.84 2.64 0.65
N ASP A 176 -9.74 1.66 0.60
CA ASP A 176 -9.39 0.29 0.19
C ASP A 176 -8.91 0.26 -1.27
N THR A 177 -9.59 0.98 -2.16
CA THR A 177 -9.18 1.09 -3.57
C THR A 177 -7.92 1.95 -3.74
N ALA A 178 -7.70 2.93 -2.88
CA ALA A 178 -6.47 3.71 -2.84
C ALA A 178 -5.25 2.85 -2.56
N LEU A 179 -5.34 1.94 -1.56
CA LEU A 179 -4.25 1.00 -1.27
C LEU A 179 -3.96 0.09 -2.47
N ALA A 180 -5.01 -0.43 -3.14
CA ALA A 180 -4.85 -1.22 -4.35
C ALA A 180 -4.16 -0.43 -5.48
N GLY A 181 -4.47 0.86 -5.61
CA GLY A 181 -3.80 1.77 -6.55
C GLY A 181 -2.32 1.95 -6.22
N LEU A 182 -1.97 2.21 -4.98
CA LEU A 182 -0.58 2.35 -4.54
C LEU A 182 0.24 1.07 -4.78
N LEU A 183 -0.33 -0.11 -4.50
CA LEU A 183 0.31 -1.40 -4.83
C LEU A 183 0.57 -1.55 -6.34
N THR A 184 -0.35 -1.09 -7.18
CA THR A 184 -0.19 -1.18 -8.65
C THR A 184 0.89 -0.21 -9.17
N LEU A 185 1.14 0.87 -8.43
CA LEU A 185 2.11 1.91 -8.77
C LEU A 185 3.47 1.71 -8.05
N SER A 186 3.67 0.62 -7.34
CA SER A 186 4.95 0.27 -6.70
C SER A 186 5.95 -0.30 -7.70
N ASP A 187 7.21 -0.32 -7.30
CA ASP A 187 8.27 -0.94 -8.08
C ASP A 187 8.08 -2.47 -8.16
N PRO A 188 8.49 -3.11 -9.25
CA PRO A 188 8.56 -4.57 -9.28
C PRO A 188 9.48 -5.12 -8.19
N SER A 189 9.13 -6.28 -7.63
CA SER A 189 9.92 -6.97 -6.60
C SER A 189 11.39 -7.11 -6.99
N GLY A 190 12.29 -6.85 -6.04
CA GLY A 190 13.74 -6.96 -6.20
C GLY A 190 14.42 -5.73 -6.84
N ILE A 191 13.71 -4.63 -7.04
CA ILE A 191 14.30 -3.33 -7.34
C ILE A 191 14.91 -2.82 -6.03
N ASP A 192 16.20 -2.46 -6.08
CA ASP A 192 16.90 -1.89 -4.93
C ASP A 192 16.47 -0.43 -4.73
N GLY A 193 15.91 -0.11 -3.57
CA GLY A 193 15.47 1.25 -3.21
C GLY A 193 16.57 2.31 -3.20
N SER A 194 17.84 1.90 -3.34
CA SER A 194 18.97 2.82 -3.54
C SER A 194 19.17 3.24 -5.00
N GLN A 195 18.46 2.62 -5.95
CA GLN A 195 18.55 2.98 -7.36
C GLN A 195 17.91 4.35 -7.61
N ASP A 196 18.53 5.12 -8.50
CA ASP A 196 17.96 6.40 -8.95
C ASP A 196 16.62 6.14 -9.66
N GLY A 197 15.57 6.80 -9.18
CA GLY A 197 14.22 6.66 -9.71
C GLY A 197 13.40 5.51 -9.13
N ALA A 198 13.90 4.80 -8.11
CA ALA A 198 13.10 3.82 -7.38
C ALA A 198 11.97 4.52 -6.61
N HIS A 199 10.74 3.94 -6.69
CA HIS A 199 9.54 4.46 -6.00
C HIS A 199 9.31 3.79 -4.65
N GLY A 200 9.87 2.60 -4.46
CA GLY A 200 9.64 1.76 -3.31
C GLY A 200 8.64 0.63 -3.55
N ASN A 201 8.70 -0.36 -2.69
CA ASN A 201 7.78 -1.48 -2.70
C ASN A 201 6.38 -1.06 -2.20
N GLY A 202 5.38 -1.89 -2.47
CA GLY A 202 3.99 -1.60 -2.12
C GLY A 202 3.74 -1.49 -0.62
N PHE A 203 4.39 -2.32 0.20
CA PHE A 203 4.26 -2.26 1.65
C PHE A 203 4.74 -0.93 2.23
N ASP A 204 5.90 -0.45 1.80
CA ASP A 204 6.48 0.81 2.28
C ASP A 204 5.62 2.02 1.84
N ARG A 205 5.16 2.04 0.58
CA ARG A 205 4.30 3.08 0.04
C ARG A 205 2.96 3.15 0.76
N VAL A 206 2.28 2.00 0.92
CA VAL A 206 1.01 1.90 1.65
C VAL A 206 1.21 2.29 3.12
N SER A 207 2.31 1.87 3.72
CA SER A 207 2.65 2.23 5.11
C SER A 207 2.82 3.74 5.27
N ALA A 208 3.50 4.39 4.34
CA ALA A 208 3.68 5.84 4.36
C ALA A 208 2.35 6.59 4.17
N PHE A 209 1.50 6.13 3.26
CA PHE A 209 0.15 6.67 3.10
C PHE A 209 -0.67 6.57 4.39
N GLN A 210 -0.64 5.42 5.07
CA GLN A 210 -1.34 5.23 6.33
C GLN A 210 -0.78 6.10 7.45
N ASP A 211 0.55 6.29 7.52
CA ASP A 211 1.16 7.22 8.48
C ASP A 211 0.61 8.65 8.30
N GLY A 212 0.49 9.09 7.06
CA GLY A 212 -0.10 10.38 6.72
C GLY A 212 -1.58 10.48 7.08
N TYR A 213 -2.35 9.44 6.78
CA TYR A 213 -3.78 9.39 7.09
C TYR A 213 -4.06 9.36 8.60
N GLU A 214 -3.23 8.68 9.38
CA GLU A 214 -3.38 8.57 10.83
C GLU A 214 -2.80 9.77 11.60
N GLY A 215 -1.68 10.33 11.13
CA GLY A 215 -0.93 11.35 11.86
C GLY A 215 -0.86 12.73 11.21
N GLY A 216 -1.44 12.87 10.01
CA GLY A 216 -1.47 14.13 9.26
C GLY A 216 -0.10 14.61 8.78
N ALA A 217 -0.07 15.80 8.19
CA ALA A 217 1.14 16.39 7.59
C ALA A 217 2.33 16.52 8.56
N LYS A 218 2.08 16.55 9.86
CA LYS A 218 3.15 16.65 10.87
C LYS A 218 4.01 15.40 10.94
N VAL A 219 3.42 14.21 10.88
CA VAL A 219 4.18 12.94 10.85
C VAL A 219 5.00 12.86 9.58
N CYS A 220 4.42 13.24 8.44
CA CYS A 220 5.12 13.25 7.16
C CYS A 220 6.32 14.21 7.15
N ALA A 221 6.20 15.37 7.80
CA ALA A 221 7.31 16.32 7.93
C ALA A 221 8.46 15.75 8.78
N ASP A 222 8.14 14.93 9.78
CA ASP A 222 9.15 14.31 10.64
C ASP A 222 10.02 13.29 9.88
N TYR A 223 9.59 12.79 8.72
CA TYR A 223 10.40 11.95 7.83
C TYR A 223 11.72 12.60 7.40
N GLN A 224 11.80 13.94 7.44
CA GLN A 224 13.06 14.65 7.19
C GLN A 224 14.14 14.34 8.26
N ASN A 225 13.71 14.07 9.49
CA ASN A 225 14.60 13.81 10.62
C ASN A 225 14.63 12.33 11.01
N ASN A 226 13.49 11.67 10.86
CA ASN A 226 13.25 10.29 11.22
C ASN A 226 12.57 9.56 10.03
N PRO A 227 13.34 9.28 8.95
CA PRO A 227 12.76 8.61 7.77
C PRO A 227 12.28 7.21 8.15
N PRO A 228 11.19 6.73 7.52
CA PRO A 228 10.71 5.36 7.74
C PRO A 228 11.75 4.34 7.27
N SER A 229 11.64 3.13 7.78
CA SER A 229 12.47 2.03 7.30
C SER A 229 12.09 1.67 5.86
N VAL A 230 13.09 1.39 5.03
CA VAL A 230 12.92 0.81 3.71
C VAL A 230 13.00 -0.71 3.86
N THR A 231 11.95 -1.43 3.46
CA THR A 231 11.87 -2.89 3.62
C THR A 231 12.27 -3.65 2.35
N GLU A 232 12.64 -2.93 1.29
CA GLU A 232 13.10 -3.55 0.05
C GLU A 232 14.38 -4.35 0.25
N THR A 233 14.36 -5.57 -0.29
CA THR A 233 15.51 -6.48 -0.28
C THR A 233 15.79 -6.96 -1.71
N GLY A 234 17.07 -7.19 -2.03
CA GLY A 234 17.45 -7.81 -3.29
C GLY A 234 17.37 -9.34 -3.21
N TYR A 235 17.20 -9.99 -4.37
CA TYR A 235 17.25 -11.44 -4.43
C TYR A 235 18.59 -12.00 -3.95
N THR A 236 18.55 -13.07 -3.17
CA THR A 236 19.73 -13.68 -2.56
C THR A 236 20.53 -14.55 -3.52
N SER A 237 19.90 -14.99 -4.60
CA SER A 237 20.50 -15.86 -5.63
C SER A 237 19.78 -15.72 -6.97
N SER A 238 20.44 -16.21 -8.05
CA SER A 238 19.79 -16.29 -9.37
C SER A 238 18.62 -17.26 -9.41
N GLN A 239 18.58 -18.26 -8.55
CA GLN A 239 17.46 -19.19 -8.45
C GLN A 239 16.27 -18.53 -7.73
N ASP A 240 16.53 -17.78 -6.68
CA ASP A 240 15.57 -16.95 -5.97
C ASP A 240 14.92 -15.94 -6.94
N GLN A 241 15.74 -15.23 -7.70
CA GLN A 241 15.27 -14.33 -8.75
C GLN A 241 14.43 -15.04 -9.83
N ALA A 242 14.84 -16.23 -10.25
CA ALA A 242 14.11 -16.99 -11.28
C ALA A 242 12.75 -17.50 -10.81
N SER A 243 12.56 -17.72 -9.50
CA SER A 243 11.27 -18.05 -8.89
C SER A 243 10.44 -16.80 -8.51
N GLY A 244 10.98 -15.60 -8.69
CA GLY A 244 10.36 -14.37 -8.20
C GLY A 244 10.33 -14.25 -6.68
N GLY A 245 11.22 -14.97 -5.97
CA GLY A 245 11.22 -15.07 -4.52
C GLY A 245 10.39 -16.25 -3.97
N ASN A 246 9.51 -16.82 -4.78
CA ASN A 246 8.50 -17.77 -4.32
C ASN A 246 9.03 -19.18 -4.06
N LEU A 247 8.68 -19.74 -2.90
CA LEU A 247 8.87 -21.14 -2.56
C LEU A 247 7.71 -21.99 -3.12
N PRO A 248 7.94 -23.24 -3.52
CA PRO A 248 6.86 -24.18 -3.76
C PRO A 248 5.91 -24.32 -2.56
N LEU A 249 4.60 -24.51 -2.80
CA LEU A 249 3.56 -24.50 -1.78
C LEU A 249 3.86 -25.43 -0.58
N ASP A 250 4.37 -26.62 -0.82
CA ASP A 250 4.71 -27.57 0.23
C ASP A 250 5.89 -27.09 1.10
N GLN A 251 6.89 -26.47 0.48
CA GLN A 251 8.03 -25.88 1.17
C GLN A 251 7.61 -24.64 1.95
N MET A 252 6.82 -23.74 1.34
CA MET A 252 6.26 -22.56 1.99
C MET A 252 5.48 -22.97 3.23
N THR A 253 4.53 -23.91 3.11
CA THR A 253 3.69 -24.36 4.23
C THR A 253 4.53 -24.91 5.39
N ALA A 254 5.56 -25.71 5.09
CA ALA A 254 6.45 -26.26 6.11
C ALA A 254 7.32 -25.18 6.77
N THR A 255 7.89 -24.27 5.96
CA THR A 255 8.76 -23.18 6.42
C THR A 255 8.00 -22.19 7.31
N VAL A 256 6.82 -21.77 6.88
CA VAL A 256 5.95 -20.85 7.63
C VAL A 256 5.52 -21.49 8.96
N THR A 257 5.04 -22.72 8.93
CA THR A 257 4.64 -23.43 10.17
C THR A 257 5.79 -23.51 11.16
N GLN A 258 6.97 -23.93 10.71
CA GLN A 258 8.15 -24.04 11.58
C GLN A 258 8.60 -22.67 12.12
N SER A 259 8.51 -21.63 11.31
CA SER A 259 8.83 -20.26 11.72
C SER A 259 7.88 -19.73 12.78
N LEU A 260 6.56 -19.96 12.60
CA LEU A 260 5.53 -19.58 13.57
C LEU A 260 5.71 -20.33 14.91
N ASP A 261 5.95 -21.63 14.88
CA ASP A 261 6.19 -22.43 16.07
C ASP A 261 7.40 -21.92 16.86
N ARG A 262 8.50 -21.62 16.17
CA ARG A 262 9.71 -21.06 16.77
C ARG A 262 9.47 -19.67 17.35
N TYR A 263 8.86 -18.77 16.59
CA TYR A 263 8.60 -17.40 17.01
C TYR A 263 7.74 -17.36 18.27
N TRP A 264 6.56 -17.96 18.23
CA TRP A 264 5.63 -17.96 19.35
C TRP A 264 6.11 -18.76 20.55
N GLY A 265 6.83 -19.86 20.32
CA GLY A 265 7.50 -20.62 21.38
C GLY A 265 8.59 -19.80 22.10
N SER A 266 9.23 -18.85 21.43
CA SER A 266 10.17 -17.90 22.03
C SER A 266 9.47 -16.79 22.84
N GLN A 267 8.27 -16.36 22.42
CA GLN A 267 7.50 -15.31 23.10
C GLN A 267 6.92 -15.80 24.45
N SER A 268 6.47 -17.04 24.52
CA SER A 268 5.94 -17.59 25.78
C SER A 268 5.95 -19.12 25.80
N SER A 269 6.57 -19.69 26.83
CA SER A 269 6.51 -21.13 27.09
C SER A 269 5.13 -21.66 27.49
N LYS A 270 4.15 -20.78 27.69
CA LYS A 270 2.76 -21.15 28.00
C LYS A 270 1.91 -21.37 26.74
N LEU A 271 2.37 -20.88 25.59
CA LEU A 271 1.66 -21.10 24.35
C LEU A 271 1.94 -22.51 23.81
N THR A 272 0.88 -23.15 23.34
CA THR A 272 0.95 -24.45 22.69
C THR A 272 0.72 -24.27 21.20
N ALA A 273 1.68 -24.65 20.37
CA ALA A 273 1.54 -24.59 18.93
C ALA A 273 0.31 -25.37 18.45
N PRO A 274 -0.51 -24.83 17.55
CA PRO A 274 -1.59 -25.58 16.95
C PRO A 274 -1.04 -26.62 15.96
N THR A 275 -1.79 -27.70 15.75
CA THR A 275 -1.51 -28.60 14.65
C THR A 275 -1.93 -27.95 13.33
N VAL A 276 -1.01 -27.85 12.35
CA VAL A 276 -1.33 -27.33 11.01
C VAL A 276 -1.53 -28.49 10.06
N THR A 277 -2.69 -28.55 9.36
CA THR A 277 -3.02 -29.69 8.51
C THR A 277 -3.88 -29.28 7.29
N ALA A 278 -3.62 -29.92 6.16
CA ALA A 278 -4.48 -29.80 4.99
C ALA A 278 -5.83 -30.51 5.24
N GLY A 279 -6.90 -29.91 4.75
CA GLY A 279 -8.23 -30.49 4.83
C GLY A 279 -9.28 -29.56 4.26
N ARG A 280 -10.46 -30.09 4.02
CA ARG A 280 -11.57 -29.26 3.53
C ARG A 280 -11.97 -28.21 4.57
N VAL A 281 -12.10 -26.98 4.11
CA VAL A 281 -12.63 -25.86 4.88
C VAL A 281 -13.97 -25.47 4.25
N ASP A 282 -15.07 -25.72 4.96
CA ASP A 282 -16.38 -25.35 4.47
C ASP A 282 -16.63 -23.85 4.73
N ALA A 283 -17.25 -23.17 3.75
CA ALA A 283 -17.52 -21.72 3.78
C ALA A 283 -18.40 -21.25 4.97
N ALA A 284 -19.05 -22.18 5.67
CA ALA A 284 -19.84 -21.91 6.85
C ALA A 284 -19.02 -21.75 8.16
N GLY A 285 -17.69 -21.67 8.07
CA GLY A 285 -16.79 -21.66 9.24
C GLY A 285 -17.22 -22.74 10.24
N GLY A 286 -16.37 -23.65 10.60
CA GLY A 286 -16.75 -24.83 11.39
C GLY A 286 -17.84 -24.55 12.41
N THR A 287 -18.81 -25.43 12.52
CA THR A 287 -20.02 -25.32 13.34
C THR A 287 -19.78 -25.07 14.82
N ASP A 288 -18.52 -25.02 15.25
CA ASP A 288 -18.07 -24.96 16.66
C ASP A 288 -17.21 -23.72 16.99
N GLY A 289 -17.42 -22.58 16.32
CA GLY A 289 -16.76 -21.33 16.68
C GLY A 289 -15.36 -21.12 16.10
N GLY A 290 -14.96 -21.88 15.07
CA GLY A 290 -13.71 -21.68 14.35
C GLY A 290 -13.64 -20.33 13.65
N VAL A 291 -12.44 -19.74 13.59
CA VAL A 291 -12.17 -18.48 12.88
C VAL A 291 -11.72 -18.80 11.47
N LEU A 292 -12.48 -18.34 10.49
CA LEU A 292 -12.19 -18.53 9.06
C LEU A 292 -11.42 -17.34 8.50
N THR A 293 -10.29 -17.61 7.86
CA THR A 293 -9.51 -16.65 7.08
C THR A 293 -9.30 -17.23 5.68
N ASP A 294 -10.11 -16.80 4.70
CA ASP A 294 -9.97 -17.14 3.28
C ASP A 294 -9.50 -18.58 2.97
N GLY A 295 -10.27 -19.57 3.41
CA GLY A 295 -9.94 -20.97 3.20
C GLY A 295 -8.94 -21.56 4.20
N VAL A 296 -8.62 -20.83 5.24
CA VAL A 296 -7.87 -21.30 6.41
C VAL A 296 -8.71 -21.09 7.65
N VAL A 297 -8.81 -22.09 8.54
CA VAL A 297 -9.60 -22.01 9.76
C VAL A 297 -8.80 -22.47 10.96
N TYR A 298 -8.88 -21.71 12.05
CA TYR A 298 -8.44 -22.18 13.36
C TYR A 298 -9.63 -22.76 14.12
N ASP A 299 -9.49 -23.99 14.58
CA ASP A 299 -10.46 -24.68 15.43
C ASP A 299 -9.95 -24.69 16.89
N PRO A 300 -10.57 -23.87 17.78
CA PRO A 300 -10.13 -23.78 19.17
C PRO A 300 -10.40 -25.06 19.98
N SER A 301 -11.37 -25.89 19.58
CA SER A 301 -11.71 -27.13 20.31
C SER A 301 -10.62 -28.21 20.20
N THR A 302 -9.91 -28.22 19.09
CA THR A 302 -8.84 -29.18 18.80
C THR A 302 -7.45 -28.56 18.74
N ASN A 303 -7.34 -27.24 18.92
CA ASN A 303 -6.12 -26.46 18.70
C ASN A 303 -5.48 -26.79 17.34
N THR A 304 -6.28 -26.68 16.28
CA THR A 304 -5.87 -27.07 14.92
C THR A 304 -6.09 -25.93 13.93
N VAL A 305 -5.07 -25.59 13.15
CA VAL A 305 -5.19 -24.78 11.93
C VAL A 305 -5.37 -25.73 10.76
N ARG A 306 -6.51 -25.62 10.07
CA ARG A 306 -6.81 -26.40 8.88
C ARG A 306 -6.89 -25.48 7.67
N TYR A 307 -6.28 -25.87 6.56
CA TYR A 307 -6.27 -25.12 5.34
C TYR A 307 -6.77 -25.94 4.14
N ASP A 308 -7.51 -25.30 3.25
CA ASP A 308 -7.84 -25.87 1.95
C ASP A 308 -6.67 -25.69 0.98
N THR A 309 -6.12 -26.80 0.49
CA THR A 309 -4.94 -26.77 -0.39
C THR A 309 -5.19 -26.00 -1.69
N ALA A 310 -6.41 -26.08 -2.26
CA ALA A 310 -6.70 -25.36 -3.50
C ALA A 310 -6.76 -23.86 -3.25
N THR A 311 -7.26 -23.42 -2.11
CA THR A 311 -7.28 -22.00 -1.74
C THR A 311 -5.86 -21.46 -1.55
N LEU A 312 -5.00 -22.16 -0.83
CA LEU A 312 -3.60 -21.73 -0.68
C LEU A 312 -2.85 -21.76 -2.02
N GLN A 313 -3.10 -22.78 -2.87
CA GLN A 313 -2.51 -22.84 -4.20
C GLN A 313 -2.95 -21.64 -5.07
N ASN A 314 -4.23 -21.27 -5.01
CA ASN A 314 -4.73 -20.12 -5.77
C ASN A 314 -4.10 -18.80 -5.28
N ALA A 315 -3.93 -18.61 -3.97
CA ALA A 315 -3.25 -17.45 -3.41
C ALA A 315 -1.78 -17.40 -3.87
N HIS A 316 -1.08 -18.53 -3.76
CA HIS A 316 0.29 -18.70 -4.23
C HIS A 316 0.45 -18.39 -5.74
N ASP A 317 -0.41 -18.95 -6.59
CA ASP A 317 -0.29 -18.81 -8.04
C ASP A 317 -0.72 -17.43 -8.56
N SER A 318 -1.59 -16.74 -7.81
CA SER A 318 -2.15 -15.45 -8.23
C SER A 318 -1.42 -14.25 -7.64
N ILE A 319 -0.82 -14.40 -6.46
CA ILE A 319 -0.19 -13.32 -5.71
C ILE A 319 1.28 -13.65 -5.42
N GLY A 320 1.54 -14.81 -4.77
CA GLY A 320 2.85 -15.30 -4.40
C GLY A 320 2.78 -16.19 -3.16
N ASP A 321 3.90 -16.75 -2.74
CA ASP A 321 3.93 -17.75 -1.68
C ASP A 321 3.62 -17.14 -0.30
N PHE A 322 4.08 -15.92 -0.05
CA PHE A 322 3.83 -15.26 1.23
C PHE A 322 2.36 -14.86 1.42
N ALA A 323 1.56 -14.74 0.34
CA ALA A 323 0.11 -14.59 0.45
C ALA A 323 -0.53 -15.78 1.17
N GLY A 324 -0.15 -17.03 0.77
CA GLY A 324 -0.54 -18.24 1.47
C GLY A 324 0.06 -18.33 2.88
N GLY A 325 1.30 -17.89 3.03
CA GLY A 325 2.00 -17.79 4.30
C GLY A 325 1.29 -16.91 5.32
N LEU A 326 0.81 -15.72 4.88
CA LEU A 326 0.06 -14.81 5.73
C LEU A 326 -1.30 -15.39 6.16
N LEU A 327 -2.02 -16.07 5.27
CA LEU A 327 -3.28 -16.73 5.64
C LEU A 327 -3.07 -17.77 6.74
N LEU A 328 -2.01 -18.56 6.66
CA LEU A 328 -1.62 -19.51 7.71
C LEU A 328 -1.22 -18.78 9.00
N ALA A 329 -0.42 -17.73 8.90
CA ALA A 329 0.05 -16.96 10.04
C ALA A 329 -1.10 -16.28 10.79
N THR A 330 -2.08 -15.72 10.07
CA THR A 330 -3.27 -15.10 10.69
C THR A 330 -4.12 -16.14 11.44
N ALA A 331 -4.36 -17.31 10.84
CA ALA A 331 -5.08 -18.38 11.53
C ALA A 331 -4.29 -18.95 12.73
N TRP A 332 -2.97 -19.06 12.62
CA TRP A 332 -2.10 -19.44 13.73
C TRP A 332 -2.11 -18.40 14.85
N SER A 333 -2.14 -17.11 14.50
CA SER A 333 -2.26 -15.99 15.45
C SER A 333 -3.59 -16.02 16.23
N SER A 334 -4.67 -16.47 15.59
CA SER A 334 -5.93 -16.72 16.30
C SER A 334 -5.80 -17.80 17.39
N ALA A 335 -4.89 -18.77 17.22
CA ALA A 335 -4.58 -19.72 18.31
C ALA A 335 -3.87 -19.06 19.48
N VAL A 336 -3.01 -18.06 19.23
CA VAL A 336 -2.40 -17.25 20.30
C VAL A 336 -3.46 -16.46 21.03
N GLU A 337 -4.34 -15.75 20.32
CA GLU A 337 -5.43 -14.98 20.91
C GLU A 337 -6.33 -15.84 21.77
N HIS A 338 -6.75 -17.00 21.28
CA HIS A 338 -7.56 -17.94 22.04
C HIS A 338 -6.89 -18.35 23.36
N GLN A 339 -5.62 -18.70 23.32
CA GLN A 339 -4.85 -19.11 24.49
C GLN A 339 -4.59 -17.97 25.47
N LEU A 340 -4.65 -16.72 25.03
CA LEU A 340 -4.61 -15.50 25.83
C LEU A 340 -5.99 -15.10 26.35
N GLY A 341 -7.06 -15.83 26.02
CA GLY A 341 -8.43 -15.58 26.48
C GLY A 341 -9.18 -14.53 25.67
N VAL A 342 -8.70 -14.16 24.49
CA VAL A 342 -9.42 -13.23 23.58
C VAL A 342 -10.64 -13.96 23.00
N GLN A 343 -11.78 -13.26 22.97
CA GLN A 343 -12.98 -13.77 22.32
C GLN A 343 -12.83 -13.72 20.79
N LEU A 344 -12.70 -14.89 20.17
CA LEU A 344 -12.57 -15.01 18.73
C LEU A 344 -13.85 -14.64 17.97
N GLY A 345 -13.71 -14.36 16.67
CA GLY A 345 -14.85 -14.07 15.79
C GLY A 345 -15.31 -12.61 15.79
N THR A 346 -14.70 -11.74 16.57
CA THR A 346 -14.94 -10.29 16.57
C THR A 346 -14.01 -9.57 15.60
N ASP A 347 -14.36 -8.36 15.17
CA ASP A 347 -13.47 -7.53 14.32
C ASP A 347 -12.16 -7.20 15.03
N THR A 348 -12.22 -6.97 16.33
CA THR A 348 -11.03 -6.71 17.15
C THR A 348 -10.08 -7.91 17.14
N ALA A 349 -10.60 -9.12 17.35
CA ALA A 349 -9.78 -10.32 17.29
C ALA A 349 -9.21 -10.58 15.88
N ARG A 350 -9.98 -10.32 14.83
CA ARG A 350 -9.46 -10.45 13.46
C ARG A 350 -8.28 -9.51 13.20
N ARG A 351 -8.42 -8.22 13.54
CA ARG A 351 -7.31 -7.26 13.44
C ARG A 351 -6.15 -7.61 14.37
N GLY A 352 -6.45 -8.12 15.56
CA GLY A 352 -5.42 -8.63 16.47
C GLY A 352 -4.61 -9.76 15.88
N ALA A 353 -5.26 -10.73 15.21
CA ALA A 353 -4.59 -11.83 14.54
C ALA A 353 -3.73 -11.37 13.34
N GLU A 354 -4.21 -10.38 12.55
CA GLU A 354 -3.43 -9.77 11.47
C GLU A 354 -2.22 -8.99 12.01
N CYS A 355 -2.40 -8.25 13.10
CA CYS A 355 -1.30 -7.58 13.80
C CYS A 355 -0.25 -8.58 14.32
N LEU A 356 -0.67 -9.65 14.97
CA LEU A 356 0.24 -10.71 15.45
C LEU A 356 0.97 -11.41 14.29
N ALA A 357 0.31 -11.59 13.15
CA ALA A 357 0.95 -12.08 11.93
C ALA A 357 2.01 -11.11 11.40
N GLY A 358 1.75 -9.80 11.47
CA GLY A 358 2.73 -8.76 11.16
C GLY A 358 3.95 -8.80 12.07
N ALA A 359 3.74 -8.99 13.37
CA ALA A 359 4.84 -9.13 14.32
C ALA A 359 5.71 -10.38 14.07
N TRP A 360 5.10 -11.49 13.65
CA TRP A 360 5.84 -12.66 13.20
C TRP A 360 6.61 -12.39 11.91
N ALA A 361 6.00 -11.72 10.94
CA ALA A 361 6.67 -11.37 9.67
C ALA A 361 7.92 -10.51 9.91
N ALA A 362 7.87 -9.58 10.87
CA ALA A 362 9.03 -8.76 11.25
C ALA A 362 10.20 -9.58 11.82
N ASP A 363 9.91 -10.59 12.65
CA ASP A 363 10.95 -11.51 13.16
C ASP A 363 11.58 -12.34 12.02
N SER A 364 10.79 -12.61 10.99
CA SER A 364 11.22 -13.34 9.80
C SER A 364 11.83 -12.45 8.71
N ALA A 365 11.91 -11.12 8.91
CA ALA A 365 12.28 -10.15 7.86
C ALA A 365 13.62 -10.47 7.16
N SER A 366 14.59 -11.05 7.87
CA SER A 366 15.87 -11.45 7.27
C SER A 366 15.79 -12.68 6.36
N SER A 367 14.66 -13.38 6.33
CA SER A 367 14.38 -14.56 5.50
C SER A 367 13.23 -14.35 4.51
N LEU A 368 12.64 -13.17 4.49
CA LEU A 368 11.66 -12.79 3.48
C LEU A 368 12.35 -12.54 2.14
N SER A 369 11.71 -12.96 1.07
CA SER A 369 12.12 -12.68 -0.30
C SER A 369 11.59 -11.32 -0.77
N PRO A 370 12.20 -10.73 -1.80
CA PRO A 370 11.64 -9.54 -2.43
C PRO A 370 10.21 -9.77 -2.90
N GLY A 371 9.27 -8.93 -2.46
CA GLY A 371 7.86 -9.03 -2.79
C GLY A 371 6.98 -9.63 -1.71
N ASP A 372 7.52 -10.39 -0.73
CA ASP A 372 6.72 -11.06 0.31
C ASP A 372 5.80 -10.11 1.06
N LEU A 373 6.27 -8.92 1.44
CA LEU A 373 5.45 -7.92 2.12
C LEU A 373 4.36 -7.33 1.22
N ASP A 374 4.63 -7.16 -0.07
CA ASP A 374 3.65 -6.71 -1.05
C ASP A 374 2.57 -7.78 -1.28
N GLU A 375 2.95 -9.05 -1.28
CA GLU A 375 2.02 -10.19 -1.33
C GLU A 375 1.12 -10.21 -0.09
N ALA A 376 1.69 -9.95 1.09
CA ALA A 376 0.92 -9.82 2.32
C ALA A 376 -0.13 -8.69 2.22
N VAL A 377 0.28 -7.50 1.80
CA VAL A 377 -0.65 -6.37 1.63
C VAL A 377 -1.69 -6.68 0.54
N THR A 378 -1.28 -7.30 -0.56
CA THR A 378 -2.18 -7.66 -1.67
C THR A 378 -3.29 -8.61 -1.20
N VAL A 379 -2.96 -9.63 -0.42
CA VAL A 379 -3.99 -10.53 0.10
C VAL A 379 -4.91 -9.85 1.12
N LEU A 380 -4.38 -8.96 1.97
CA LEU A 380 -5.18 -8.20 2.93
C LEU A 380 -6.17 -7.25 2.22
N VAL A 381 -5.73 -6.60 1.16
CA VAL A 381 -6.58 -5.73 0.34
C VAL A 381 -7.64 -6.55 -0.40
N SER A 382 -7.26 -7.67 -1.02
CA SER A 382 -8.17 -8.52 -1.79
C SER A 382 -9.25 -9.17 -0.92
N ALA A 383 -8.89 -9.64 0.26
CA ALA A 383 -9.80 -10.33 1.17
C ALA A 383 -10.85 -9.40 1.82
N GLY A 384 -10.62 -8.09 1.84
CA GLY A 384 -11.58 -7.07 2.31
C GLY A 384 -12.70 -6.77 1.31
N GLN A 385 -12.49 -7.04 0.02
CA GLN A 385 -13.45 -6.70 -1.01
C GLN A 385 -14.70 -7.57 -0.94
N GLY A 386 -15.84 -6.96 -0.62
CA GLY A 386 -17.17 -7.59 -0.66
C GLY A 386 -17.63 -8.25 0.64
N ASN A 387 -16.91 -8.19 1.74
CA ASN A 387 -17.34 -8.74 3.03
C ASN A 387 -17.25 -7.71 4.15
N ALA A 388 -18.36 -7.00 4.37
CA ALA A 388 -18.48 -5.96 5.39
C ALA A 388 -18.19 -6.46 6.84
N ASP A 389 -18.28 -7.76 7.08
CA ASP A 389 -18.08 -8.36 8.40
C ASP A 389 -16.59 -8.53 8.75
N ARG A 390 -15.66 -8.23 7.80
CA ARG A 390 -14.22 -8.42 8.00
C ARG A 390 -13.43 -7.14 8.27
N GLY A 391 -14.11 -6.00 8.39
CA GLY A 391 -13.47 -4.69 8.42
C GLY A 391 -13.02 -4.24 7.02
N THR A 392 -12.46 -3.03 6.94
CA THR A 392 -11.94 -2.52 5.67
C THR A 392 -10.55 -3.09 5.39
N ALA A 393 -10.15 -3.13 4.12
CA ALA A 393 -8.78 -3.49 3.76
C ALA A 393 -7.77 -2.52 4.40
N PHE A 394 -8.13 -1.24 4.47
CA PHE A 394 -7.31 -0.23 5.13
C PHE A 394 -7.02 -0.59 6.60
N ASP A 395 -8.05 -0.95 7.39
CA ASP A 395 -7.89 -1.32 8.81
C ASP A 395 -7.05 -2.59 9.00
N ARG A 396 -7.18 -3.55 8.10
CA ARG A 396 -6.45 -4.84 8.11
C ARG A 396 -4.98 -4.64 7.82
N VAL A 397 -4.66 -3.88 6.78
CA VAL A 397 -3.28 -3.54 6.43
C VAL A 397 -2.63 -2.72 7.53
N ALA A 398 -3.36 -1.76 8.13
CA ALA A 398 -2.86 -1.00 9.27
C ALA A 398 -2.52 -1.91 10.46
N ALA A 399 -3.38 -2.88 10.77
CA ALA A 399 -3.12 -3.84 11.85
C ALA A 399 -1.85 -4.67 11.57
N PHE A 400 -1.70 -5.21 10.37
CA PHE A 400 -0.48 -5.95 9.97
C PHE A 400 0.77 -5.08 10.06
N ARG A 401 0.73 -3.88 9.50
CA ARG A 401 1.81 -2.90 9.59
C ARG A 401 2.21 -2.58 11.03
N ASP A 402 1.22 -2.36 11.89
CA ASP A 402 1.46 -2.03 13.29
C ASP A 402 2.16 -3.16 14.03
N GLY A 403 1.76 -4.40 13.79
CA GLY A 403 2.44 -5.58 14.29
C GLY A 403 3.87 -5.69 13.78
N PHE A 404 4.06 -5.47 12.48
CA PHE A 404 5.37 -5.51 11.83
C PHE A 404 6.34 -4.46 12.41
N ARG A 405 5.87 -3.24 12.63
CA ARG A 405 6.70 -2.12 13.13
C ARG A 405 6.92 -2.14 14.64
N ASN A 406 5.90 -2.52 15.41
CA ASN A 406 5.86 -2.30 16.85
C ASN A 406 5.88 -3.59 17.67
N GLY A 407 5.81 -4.76 17.00
CA GLY A 407 5.82 -6.08 17.64
C GLY A 407 4.49 -6.47 18.30
N PRO A 408 4.43 -7.67 18.91
CA PRO A 408 3.18 -8.30 19.33
C PRO A 408 2.48 -7.65 20.53
N SER A 409 3.20 -6.85 21.32
CA SER A 409 2.64 -6.22 22.53
C SER A 409 1.53 -5.20 22.26
N GLN A 410 1.48 -4.66 21.04
CA GLN A 410 0.46 -3.71 20.61
C GLN A 410 -0.80 -4.40 20.06
N CYS A 411 -0.71 -5.69 19.72
CA CYS A 411 -1.74 -6.41 18.98
C CYS A 411 -2.87 -6.93 19.86
N VAL A 412 -2.58 -7.28 21.12
CA VAL A 412 -3.56 -7.86 22.05
C VAL A 412 -4.01 -6.76 23.00
N GLN A 413 -5.14 -6.13 22.72
CA GLN A 413 -5.79 -5.27 23.70
C GLN A 413 -6.50 -6.17 24.71
N SER A 414 -6.05 -6.13 25.96
CA SER A 414 -6.79 -6.74 27.06
C SER A 414 -8.17 -6.10 27.14
N SER A 415 -9.21 -6.91 26.88
CA SER A 415 -10.63 -6.58 27.07
C SER A 415 -10.96 -6.24 28.51
#